data_614d32134b38b0d71787aeb880d9a6db
#
_entry.id   614d32134b38b0d71787aeb880d9a6db
#
_cell.length_a   1.000
_cell.length_b   1.000
_cell.length_c   1.000
_cell.angle_alpha   90.00
_cell.angle_beta   90.00
_cell.angle_gamma   90.00
#
_symmetry.space_group_name_H-M   'P 1'
#
loop_
_entity.id
_entity.type
_entity.pdbx_description
1 polymer ?
#
loop_
_entity_poly.entity_id
_entity_poly.type
_entity_poly.pdbx_seq_one_letter_code
_entity_poly.pdbx_strand_id
1 'polypeptide(L)'
;KKMFPETLITFGNRLPDPRMADDCLRDGVFDYWEVCRPLLADPDLIHKAAEDRLEEVRRCIGSLNCLSRLFRDLPYTCTMNPALGHEVEPEYQVTPAAVKKKVLVIGAGPAGMECAITAKKRGHDVTVFDKAGRIGGNLYAYAINDLARPDDLLSVISHYEAVAKKLGIEVRLNTEVHAKFMRSVLHQYDVCVIAAGAAIDRGRHAHVKGAERMLDALDVAHGRVKAGQRVVVVGGGKIGLTLAEALRKHQGAEVTVIEPAKRIAGD
;
A
#
# COMPACT_ATOMS: atom_id res chain seq x y z
N LYS A 1 -26.70 -8.20 -21.29
CA LYS A 1 -26.55 -8.83 -22.62
C LYS A 1 -27.67 -9.80 -22.94
N LYS A 2 -28.07 -10.70 -22.01
CA LYS A 2 -29.14 -11.69 -22.26
C LYS A 2 -30.48 -11.06 -22.71
N MET A 3 -30.84 -9.89 -22.16
CA MET A 3 -32.10 -9.18 -22.51
C MET A 3 -32.01 -8.42 -23.84
N PHE A 4 -30.80 -8.00 -24.22
CA PHE A 4 -30.54 -7.19 -25.42
C PHE A 4 -29.33 -7.76 -26.17
N PRO A 5 -29.46 -8.90 -26.85
CA PRO A 5 -28.34 -9.60 -27.47
C PRO A 5 -27.61 -8.79 -28.54
N GLU A 6 -28.37 -7.98 -29.32
CA GLU A 6 -27.81 -7.16 -30.41
C GLU A 6 -27.24 -5.83 -29.94
N THR A 7 -27.46 -5.43 -28.69
CA THR A 7 -26.94 -4.18 -28.16
C THR A 7 -25.49 -4.37 -27.68
N LEU A 8 -24.60 -3.52 -28.16
CA LEU A 8 -23.23 -3.46 -27.65
C LEU A 8 -23.24 -2.85 -26.24
N ILE A 9 -22.65 -3.58 -25.29
CA ILE A 9 -22.59 -3.18 -23.91
C ILE A 9 -21.13 -2.86 -23.53
N THR A 10 -20.91 -1.64 -23.05
CA THR A 10 -19.68 -1.22 -22.41
C THR A 10 -19.84 -1.34 -20.90
N PHE A 11 -18.89 -1.95 -20.24
CA PHE A 11 -18.92 -2.07 -18.78
C PHE A 11 -17.61 -1.57 -18.17
N GLY A 12 -17.75 -0.74 -17.14
CA GLY A 12 -16.66 -0.21 -16.32
C GLY A 12 -16.98 -0.25 -14.84
N ASN A 13 -16.30 0.58 -14.08
CA ASN A 13 -16.46 0.76 -12.64
C ASN A 13 -16.07 -0.45 -11.77
N ARG A 14 -14.94 -0.29 -11.04
CA ARG A 14 -14.40 -1.30 -10.09
C ARG A 14 -14.09 -2.68 -10.69
N LEU A 15 -13.69 -2.70 -11.95
CA LEU A 15 -13.12 -3.86 -12.61
C LEU A 15 -11.62 -3.56 -12.88
N PRO A 16 -10.75 -3.62 -11.84
CA PRO A 16 -9.36 -3.19 -11.95
C PRO A 16 -8.41 -4.29 -12.46
N ASP A 17 -8.87 -5.54 -12.51
CA ASP A 17 -8.09 -6.69 -12.94
C ASP A 17 -8.37 -7.02 -14.40
N PRO A 18 -7.36 -6.94 -15.30
CA PRO A 18 -7.51 -7.32 -16.70
C PRO A 18 -7.97 -8.77 -16.91
N ARG A 19 -7.56 -9.70 -16.04
CA ARG A 19 -7.98 -11.11 -16.12
C ARG A 19 -9.49 -11.24 -15.96
N MET A 20 -10.03 -10.57 -14.93
CA MET A 20 -11.48 -10.56 -14.69
C MET A 20 -12.24 -9.92 -15.84
N ALA A 21 -11.67 -8.87 -16.47
CA ALA A 21 -12.25 -8.24 -17.63
C ALA A 21 -12.26 -9.19 -18.85
N ASP A 22 -11.15 -9.88 -19.09
CA ASP A 22 -11.01 -10.86 -20.16
C ASP A 22 -11.99 -12.04 -20.00
N ASP A 23 -12.13 -12.58 -18.79
CA ASP A 23 -13.12 -13.62 -18.49
C ASP A 23 -14.55 -13.14 -18.81
N CYS A 24 -14.93 -11.94 -18.37
CA CYS A 24 -16.25 -11.37 -18.66
C CYS A 24 -16.49 -11.12 -20.16
N LEU A 25 -15.48 -10.67 -20.89
CA LEU A 25 -15.54 -10.50 -22.35
C LEU A 25 -15.73 -11.86 -23.04
N ARG A 26 -14.95 -12.86 -22.66
CA ARG A 26 -15.02 -14.23 -23.20
C ARG A 26 -16.38 -14.88 -22.94
N ASP A 27 -16.94 -14.64 -21.74
CA ASP A 27 -18.25 -15.16 -21.34
C ASP A 27 -19.43 -14.36 -21.94
N GLY A 28 -19.17 -13.29 -22.71
CA GLY A 28 -20.17 -12.44 -23.33
C GLY A 28 -21.03 -11.65 -22.32
N VAL A 29 -20.49 -11.33 -21.16
CA VAL A 29 -21.15 -10.50 -20.14
C VAL A 29 -21.31 -9.08 -20.66
N PHE A 30 -20.30 -8.56 -21.33
CA PHE A 30 -20.27 -7.27 -22.03
C PHE A 30 -19.36 -7.38 -23.27
N ASP A 31 -19.38 -6.37 -24.15
CA ASP A 31 -18.63 -6.36 -25.39
C ASP A 31 -17.35 -5.50 -25.29
N TYR A 32 -17.36 -4.49 -24.42
CA TYR A 32 -16.22 -3.59 -24.23
C TYR A 32 -15.94 -3.36 -22.74
N TRP A 33 -14.68 -3.44 -22.38
CA TRP A 33 -14.22 -3.04 -21.06
C TRP A 33 -13.85 -1.57 -21.04
N GLU A 34 -14.60 -0.77 -20.28
CA GLU A 34 -14.29 0.62 -20.01
C GLU A 34 -13.34 0.74 -18.82
N VAL A 35 -12.18 1.32 -19.05
CA VAL A 35 -11.13 1.43 -18.03
C VAL A 35 -10.61 2.85 -17.91
N CYS A 36 -10.74 3.46 -16.73
CA CYS A 36 -10.25 4.80 -16.43
C CYS A 36 -9.24 4.76 -15.27
N ARG A 37 -9.70 4.59 -14.03
CA ARG A 37 -8.84 4.62 -12.83
C ARG A 37 -7.69 3.61 -12.84
N PRO A 38 -7.83 2.38 -13.36
CA PRO A 38 -6.70 1.48 -13.53
C PRO A 38 -5.59 2.06 -14.42
N LEU A 39 -5.93 2.78 -15.51
CA LEU A 39 -4.96 3.46 -16.38
C LEU A 39 -4.32 4.68 -15.71
N LEU A 40 -5.03 5.37 -14.80
CA LEU A 40 -4.42 6.42 -13.99
C LEU A 40 -3.37 5.85 -13.02
N ALA A 41 -3.61 4.65 -12.50
CA ALA A 41 -2.67 3.97 -11.61
C ALA A 41 -1.48 3.36 -12.37
N ASP A 42 -1.73 2.82 -13.55
CA ASP A 42 -0.73 2.22 -14.43
C ASP A 42 -1.04 2.51 -15.90
N PRO A 43 -0.40 3.52 -16.51
CA PRO A 43 -0.60 3.84 -17.93
C PRO A 43 -0.27 2.67 -18.88
N ASP A 44 0.64 1.78 -18.48
CA ASP A 44 1.06 0.62 -19.26
C ASP A 44 0.21 -0.63 -19.03
N LEU A 45 -0.92 -0.52 -18.34
CA LEU A 45 -1.79 -1.63 -17.96
C LEU A 45 -2.08 -2.58 -19.13
N ILE A 46 -2.52 -2.04 -20.26
CA ILE A 46 -2.94 -2.83 -21.42
C ILE A 46 -1.73 -3.50 -22.08
N HIS A 47 -0.60 -2.78 -22.22
CA HIS A 47 0.64 -3.36 -22.73
C HIS A 47 1.14 -4.50 -21.85
N LYS A 48 1.16 -4.31 -20.54
CA LYS A 48 1.54 -5.36 -19.58
C LYS A 48 0.60 -6.57 -19.64
N ALA A 49 -0.70 -6.34 -19.80
CA ALA A 49 -1.67 -7.41 -19.96
C ALA A 49 -1.45 -8.20 -21.26
N ALA A 50 -1.21 -7.52 -22.38
CA ALA A 50 -0.94 -8.15 -23.67
C ALA A 50 0.37 -8.97 -23.71
N GLU A 51 1.34 -8.60 -22.85
CA GLU A 51 2.64 -9.26 -22.71
C GLU A 51 2.68 -10.27 -21.55
N ASP A 52 1.54 -10.62 -20.95
CA ASP A 52 1.40 -11.53 -19.79
C ASP A 52 2.27 -11.12 -18.59
N ARG A 53 2.39 -9.81 -18.33
CA ARG A 53 3.15 -9.22 -17.22
C ARG A 53 2.23 -8.60 -16.16
N LEU A 54 1.15 -9.29 -15.82
CA LEU A 54 0.11 -8.75 -14.94
C LEU A 54 0.58 -8.55 -13.49
N GLU A 55 1.60 -9.27 -13.04
CA GLU A 55 2.24 -9.08 -11.74
C GLU A 55 3.00 -7.76 -11.62
N GLU A 56 3.38 -7.15 -12.76
CA GLU A 56 4.02 -5.83 -12.80
C GLU A 56 3.02 -4.67 -12.80
N VAL A 57 1.71 -4.95 -12.89
CA VAL A 57 0.69 -3.91 -12.94
C VAL A 57 0.50 -3.27 -11.58
N ARG A 58 0.55 -1.93 -11.55
CA ARG A 58 0.14 -1.12 -10.40
C ARG A 58 -1.38 -1.04 -10.36
N ARG A 59 -2.03 -1.94 -9.64
CA ARG A 59 -3.49 -1.95 -9.56
C ARG A 59 -4.04 -0.72 -8.86
N CYS A 60 -5.18 -0.23 -9.35
CA CYS A 60 -5.95 0.79 -8.66
C CYS A 60 -6.54 0.22 -7.37
N ILE A 61 -6.06 0.67 -6.22
CA ILE A 61 -6.53 0.23 -4.89
C ILE A 61 -7.85 0.89 -4.46
N GLY A 62 -8.44 1.73 -5.30
CA GLY A 62 -9.73 2.36 -5.01
C GLY A 62 -9.70 3.35 -3.85
N SER A 63 -8.57 3.97 -3.55
CA SER A 63 -8.43 4.97 -2.49
C SER A 63 -9.30 6.22 -2.70
N LEU A 64 -9.82 6.44 -3.92
CA LEU A 64 -10.62 7.58 -4.33
C LEU A 64 -9.93 8.94 -4.18
N ASN A 65 -8.62 8.97 -3.94
CA ASN A 65 -7.87 10.22 -3.82
C ASN A 65 -8.01 11.10 -5.08
N CYS A 66 -7.94 10.49 -6.27
CA CYS A 66 -8.15 11.19 -7.54
C CYS A 66 -9.55 11.83 -7.64
N LEU A 67 -10.62 11.10 -7.28
CA LEU A 67 -11.98 11.61 -7.30
C LEU A 67 -12.21 12.70 -6.23
N SER A 68 -11.68 12.51 -5.03
CA SER A 68 -11.77 13.52 -3.96
C SER A 68 -11.15 14.85 -4.38
N ARG A 69 -10.06 14.81 -5.14
CA ARG A 69 -9.41 16.01 -5.66
C ARG A 69 -10.22 16.62 -6.82
N LEU A 70 -10.75 15.79 -7.72
CA LEU A 70 -11.61 16.23 -8.81
C LEU A 70 -12.80 17.07 -8.30
N PHE A 71 -13.54 16.53 -7.31
CA PHE A 71 -14.70 17.21 -6.75
C PHE A 71 -14.36 18.47 -5.92
N ARG A 72 -13.08 18.76 -5.75
CA ARG A 72 -12.57 19.96 -5.05
C ARG A 72 -11.82 20.90 -6.00
N ASP A 73 -11.92 20.69 -7.31
CA ASP A 73 -11.19 21.45 -8.35
C ASP A 73 -9.67 21.49 -8.12
N LEU A 74 -9.12 20.40 -7.63
CA LEU A 74 -7.68 20.25 -7.39
C LEU A 74 -7.04 19.36 -8.47
N PRO A 75 -5.75 19.57 -8.81
CA PRO A 75 -5.02 18.71 -9.73
C PRO A 75 -5.12 17.22 -9.34
N TYR A 76 -5.24 16.34 -10.31
CA TYR A 76 -5.27 14.91 -10.07
C TYR A 76 -3.99 14.42 -9.39
N THR A 77 -4.13 13.50 -8.46
CA THR A 77 -3.03 12.69 -7.94
C THR A 77 -3.49 11.24 -7.74
N CYS A 78 -2.58 10.30 -7.83
CA CYS A 78 -2.86 8.90 -7.58
C CYS A 78 -2.00 8.36 -6.44
N THR A 79 -2.60 7.57 -5.56
CA THR A 79 -1.88 6.91 -4.47
C THR A 79 -0.85 5.89 -4.99
N MET A 80 -1.10 5.31 -6.17
CA MET A 80 -0.25 4.28 -6.78
C MET A 80 0.71 4.83 -7.83
N ASN A 81 0.36 5.93 -8.49
CA ASN A 81 1.16 6.53 -9.55
C ASN A 81 1.60 7.94 -9.14
N PRO A 82 2.83 8.13 -8.66
CA PRO A 82 3.30 9.44 -8.21
C PRO A 82 3.46 10.45 -9.35
N ALA A 83 3.60 9.98 -10.60
CA ALA A 83 3.77 10.86 -11.75
C ALA A 83 2.45 11.39 -12.33
N LEU A 84 1.29 10.91 -11.85
CA LEU A 84 -0.01 11.34 -12.38
C LEU A 84 -0.22 12.85 -12.22
N GLY A 85 -0.40 13.54 -13.35
CA GLY A 85 -0.54 14.99 -13.40
C GLY A 85 0.79 15.76 -13.44
N HIS A 86 1.92 15.04 -13.44
CA HIS A 86 3.29 15.57 -13.45
C HIS A 86 4.17 14.91 -14.53
N GLU A 87 3.54 14.25 -15.52
CA GLU A 87 4.24 13.41 -16.49
C GLU A 87 5.26 14.18 -17.34
N VAL A 88 5.06 15.49 -17.51
CA VAL A 88 5.98 16.36 -18.27
C VAL A 88 7.07 17.01 -17.42
N GLU A 89 6.97 16.88 -16.09
CA GLU A 89 7.92 17.49 -15.15
C GLU A 89 9.16 16.60 -15.02
N PRO A 90 10.38 17.14 -15.23
CA PRO A 90 11.62 16.35 -15.21
C PRO A 90 11.84 15.58 -13.90
N GLU A 91 11.39 16.13 -12.79
CA GLU A 91 11.53 15.56 -11.45
C GLU A 91 10.77 14.25 -11.30
N TYR A 92 9.68 14.07 -12.03
CA TYR A 92 8.83 12.87 -12.01
C TYR A 92 9.20 11.85 -13.10
N GLN A 93 10.09 12.21 -14.01
CA GLN A 93 10.58 11.30 -15.03
C GLN A 93 11.71 10.43 -14.50
N VAL A 94 11.56 9.12 -14.64
CA VAL A 94 12.60 8.16 -14.22
C VAL A 94 13.66 8.07 -15.31
N THR A 95 14.64 8.96 -15.24
CA THR A 95 15.79 9.02 -16.17
C THR A 95 17.04 8.38 -15.54
N PRO A 96 17.97 7.82 -16.34
CA PRO A 96 19.24 7.32 -15.82
C PRO A 96 20.01 8.40 -15.05
N ALA A 97 20.58 8.01 -13.91
CA ALA A 97 21.41 8.91 -13.11
C ALA A 97 22.77 9.17 -13.79
N ALA A 98 23.23 10.41 -13.72
CA ALA A 98 24.56 10.78 -14.23
C ALA A 98 25.69 10.04 -13.51
N VAL A 99 25.52 9.74 -12.22
CA VAL A 99 26.49 9.00 -11.40
C VAL A 99 25.78 7.86 -10.70
N LYS A 100 26.24 6.64 -10.94
CA LYS A 100 25.77 5.45 -10.25
C LYS A 100 26.20 5.49 -8.78
N LYS A 101 25.27 5.17 -7.86
CA LYS A 101 25.50 5.14 -6.42
C LYS A 101 25.06 3.81 -5.82
N LYS A 102 25.64 3.47 -4.69
CA LYS A 102 25.17 2.42 -3.80
C LYS A 102 24.19 3.02 -2.80
N VAL A 103 22.93 2.59 -2.88
CA VAL A 103 21.82 3.14 -2.07
C VAL A 103 21.36 2.10 -1.06
N LEU A 104 21.38 2.47 0.20
CA LEU A 104 20.77 1.71 1.29
C LEU A 104 19.37 2.27 1.55
N VAL A 105 18.36 1.40 1.55
CA VAL A 105 16.99 1.74 1.96
C VAL A 105 16.64 0.98 3.24
N ILE A 106 16.19 1.67 4.26
CA ILE A 106 15.79 1.09 5.55
C ILE A 106 14.27 1.11 5.63
N GLY A 107 13.67 -0.07 5.54
CA GLY A 107 12.23 -0.30 5.52
C GLY A 107 11.72 -0.79 4.16
N ALA A 108 11.07 -1.96 4.14
CA ALA A 108 10.45 -2.58 2.97
C ALA A 108 8.93 -2.34 2.91
N GLY A 109 8.45 -1.25 3.52
CA GLY A 109 7.10 -0.74 3.33
C GLY A 109 6.95 -0.02 1.99
N PRO A 110 5.74 0.51 1.67
CA PRO A 110 5.48 1.15 0.38
C PRO A 110 6.48 2.25 0.01
N ALA A 111 6.82 3.13 0.94
CA ALA A 111 7.77 4.22 0.70
C ALA A 111 9.17 3.71 0.34
N GLY A 112 9.67 2.71 1.09
CA GLY A 112 10.99 2.14 0.84
C GLY A 112 11.06 1.35 -0.45
N MET A 113 10.04 0.56 -0.75
CA MET A 113 9.99 -0.23 -1.98
C MET A 113 9.88 0.65 -3.23
N GLU A 114 9.05 1.70 -3.21
CA GLU A 114 8.96 2.65 -4.32
C GLU A 114 10.28 3.41 -4.53
N CYS A 115 10.93 3.83 -3.44
CA CYS A 115 12.25 4.44 -3.48
C CYS A 115 13.29 3.47 -4.10
N ALA A 116 13.31 2.21 -3.65
CA ALA A 116 14.24 1.21 -4.14
C ALA A 116 14.06 0.90 -5.62
N ILE A 117 12.81 0.74 -6.07
CA ILE A 117 12.46 0.49 -7.48
C ILE A 117 12.87 1.69 -8.33
N THR A 118 12.55 2.89 -7.92
CA THR A 118 12.89 4.11 -8.65
C THR A 118 14.41 4.30 -8.75
N ALA A 119 15.13 4.13 -7.64
CA ALA A 119 16.59 4.22 -7.61
C ALA A 119 17.24 3.15 -8.53
N LYS A 120 16.72 1.93 -8.51
CA LYS A 120 17.22 0.84 -9.36
C LYS A 120 16.97 1.10 -10.84
N LYS A 121 15.77 1.60 -11.19
CA LYS A 121 15.46 2.00 -12.58
C LYS A 121 16.35 3.13 -13.07
N ARG A 122 16.82 4.00 -12.19
CA ARG A 122 17.79 5.04 -12.49
C ARG A 122 19.24 4.54 -12.60
N GLY A 123 19.50 3.25 -12.39
CA GLY A 123 20.80 2.62 -12.55
C GLY A 123 21.64 2.49 -11.28
N HIS A 124 21.09 2.82 -10.12
CA HIS A 124 21.81 2.67 -8.83
C HIS A 124 21.87 1.19 -8.39
N ASP A 125 22.85 0.86 -7.53
CA ASP A 125 22.89 -0.40 -6.79
C ASP A 125 22.11 -0.21 -5.50
N VAL A 126 21.05 -1.01 -5.30
CA VAL A 126 20.12 -0.80 -4.20
C VAL A 126 20.04 -2.04 -3.32
N THR A 127 20.17 -1.84 -2.01
CA THR A 127 19.89 -2.84 -0.98
C THR A 127 18.84 -2.31 -0.03
N VAL A 128 17.83 -3.13 0.26
CA VAL A 128 16.75 -2.81 1.21
C VAL A 128 16.91 -3.68 2.45
N PHE A 129 16.85 -3.07 3.64
CA PHE A 129 16.79 -3.79 4.92
C PHE A 129 15.45 -3.57 5.60
N ASP A 130 14.86 -4.64 6.13
CA ASP A 130 13.67 -4.56 6.97
C ASP A 130 13.75 -5.55 8.13
N LYS A 131 13.29 -5.13 9.32
CA LYS A 131 13.19 -5.98 10.50
C LYS A 131 12.11 -7.05 10.39
N ALA A 132 11.09 -6.83 9.56
CA ALA A 132 10.02 -7.80 9.31
C ALA A 132 10.50 -8.94 8.40
N GLY A 133 9.83 -10.09 8.51
CA GLY A 133 10.09 -11.26 7.65
C GLY A 133 9.41 -11.18 6.28
N ARG A 134 8.81 -10.04 5.91
CA ARG A 134 8.08 -9.84 4.65
C ARG A 134 8.04 -8.38 4.22
N ILE A 135 7.94 -8.15 2.92
CA ILE A 135 7.72 -6.83 2.32
C ILE A 135 6.28 -6.37 2.61
N GLY A 136 6.04 -5.05 2.63
CA GLY A 136 4.71 -4.45 2.67
C GLY A 136 4.43 -3.57 3.89
N GLY A 137 5.22 -3.70 4.96
CA GLY A 137 5.08 -2.84 6.15
C GLY A 137 3.65 -2.82 6.69
N ASN A 138 3.12 -1.64 6.96
CA ASN A 138 1.78 -1.46 7.55
C ASN A 138 0.61 -1.74 6.59
N LEU A 139 0.82 -2.05 5.31
CA LEU A 139 -0.27 -2.43 4.41
C LEU A 139 -1.07 -3.62 4.95
N TYR A 140 -0.40 -4.59 5.60
CA TYR A 140 -1.10 -5.71 6.23
C TYR A 140 -2.03 -5.29 7.36
N ALA A 141 -1.64 -4.29 8.15
CA ALA A 141 -2.49 -3.75 9.22
C ALA A 141 -3.72 -3.03 8.69
N TYR A 142 -3.62 -2.42 7.50
CA TYR A 142 -4.77 -1.77 6.85
C TYR A 142 -5.66 -2.77 6.10
N ALA A 143 -5.10 -3.89 5.65
CA ALA A 143 -5.82 -4.92 4.91
C ALA A 143 -6.68 -5.85 5.80
N ILE A 144 -6.73 -5.65 7.10
CA ILE A 144 -7.56 -6.46 8.03
C ILE A 144 -9.05 -6.15 7.92
N ASN A 145 -9.43 -5.10 7.21
CA ASN A 145 -10.82 -4.63 7.10
C ASN A 145 -11.34 -4.84 5.68
N ASP A 146 -12.52 -5.48 5.57
CA ASP A 146 -13.18 -5.76 4.27
C ASP A 146 -13.62 -4.51 3.53
N LEU A 147 -13.83 -3.38 4.22
CA LEU A 147 -14.17 -2.10 3.58
C LEU A 147 -13.06 -1.61 2.66
N ALA A 148 -11.81 -1.88 3.03
CA ALA A 148 -10.64 -1.52 2.25
C ALA A 148 -10.37 -2.48 1.08
N ARG A 149 -11.19 -3.53 0.88
CA ARG A 149 -10.92 -4.62 -0.05
C ARG A 149 -9.48 -5.12 0.11
N PRO A 150 -9.25 -6.06 1.01
CA PRO A 150 -7.90 -6.53 1.36
C PRO A 150 -7.05 -6.88 0.14
N ASP A 151 -7.65 -7.53 -0.86
CA ASP A 151 -6.97 -7.96 -2.09
C ASP A 151 -6.41 -6.78 -2.90
N ASP A 152 -7.11 -5.64 -2.92
CA ASP A 152 -6.61 -4.45 -3.62
C ASP A 152 -5.35 -3.91 -2.91
N LEU A 153 -5.35 -3.87 -1.57
CA LEU A 153 -4.18 -3.42 -0.79
C LEU A 153 -3.03 -4.44 -0.86
N LEU A 154 -3.33 -5.73 -0.77
CA LEU A 154 -2.33 -6.80 -0.86
C LEU A 154 -1.71 -6.89 -2.26
N SER A 155 -2.44 -6.50 -3.31
CA SER A 155 -1.90 -6.44 -4.67
C SER A 155 -0.72 -5.47 -4.81
N VAL A 156 -0.64 -4.44 -3.95
CA VAL A 156 0.51 -3.52 -3.89
C VAL A 156 1.78 -4.26 -3.48
N ILE A 157 1.64 -5.19 -2.53
CA ILE A 157 2.77 -5.99 -2.04
C ILE A 157 3.26 -6.93 -3.14
N SER A 158 2.33 -7.65 -3.78
CA SER A 158 2.66 -8.56 -4.89
C SER A 158 3.35 -7.82 -6.04
N HIS A 159 2.90 -6.60 -6.37
CA HIS A 159 3.56 -5.74 -7.34
C HIS A 159 5.01 -5.41 -6.93
N TYR A 160 5.23 -5.00 -5.68
CA TYR A 160 6.58 -4.68 -5.21
C TYR A 160 7.50 -5.91 -5.22
N GLU A 161 7.01 -7.07 -4.82
CA GLU A 161 7.77 -8.33 -4.86
C GLU A 161 8.16 -8.71 -6.29
N ALA A 162 7.21 -8.67 -7.23
CA ALA A 162 7.46 -8.99 -8.63
C ALA A 162 8.47 -8.03 -9.28
N VAL A 163 8.27 -6.72 -9.09
CA VAL A 163 9.15 -5.71 -9.70
C VAL A 163 10.54 -5.72 -9.05
N ALA A 164 10.64 -5.87 -7.72
CA ALA A 164 11.94 -5.98 -7.04
C ALA A 164 12.73 -7.20 -7.53
N LYS A 165 12.07 -8.34 -7.67
CA LYS A 165 12.66 -9.57 -8.22
C LYS A 165 13.14 -9.36 -9.66
N LYS A 166 12.30 -8.81 -10.53
CA LYS A 166 12.63 -8.52 -11.93
C LYS A 166 13.85 -7.60 -12.07
N LEU A 167 13.91 -6.57 -11.24
CA LEU A 167 15.01 -5.60 -11.24
C LEU A 167 16.27 -6.09 -10.52
N GLY A 168 16.24 -7.24 -9.85
CA GLY A 168 17.34 -7.75 -9.05
C GLY A 168 17.68 -6.84 -7.87
N ILE A 169 16.67 -6.32 -7.16
CA ILE A 169 16.86 -5.55 -5.94
C ILE A 169 17.13 -6.52 -4.79
N GLU A 170 18.23 -6.32 -4.08
CA GLU A 170 18.54 -7.10 -2.88
C GLU A 170 17.67 -6.64 -1.71
N VAL A 171 16.78 -7.52 -1.22
CA VAL A 171 15.94 -7.26 -0.04
C VAL A 171 16.32 -8.21 1.09
N ARG A 172 16.86 -7.65 2.17
CA ARG A 172 17.29 -8.38 3.38
C ARG A 172 16.25 -8.19 4.47
N LEU A 173 15.37 -9.15 4.59
CA LEU A 173 14.36 -9.24 5.63
C LEU A 173 14.94 -9.77 6.95
N ASN A 174 14.17 -9.70 8.05
CA ASN A 174 14.60 -10.09 9.39
C ASN A 174 15.90 -9.41 9.81
N THR A 175 16.15 -8.19 9.32
CA THR A 175 17.37 -7.44 9.58
C THR A 175 17.02 -6.09 10.19
N GLU A 176 17.11 -6.00 11.51
CA GLU A 176 16.85 -4.76 12.23
C GLU A 176 18.06 -3.82 12.14
N VAL A 177 17.81 -2.62 11.61
CA VAL A 177 18.82 -1.58 11.48
C VAL A 177 18.78 -0.65 12.68
N HIS A 178 19.68 -0.85 13.62
CA HIS A 178 19.88 0.02 14.78
C HIS A 178 21.20 0.80 14.66
N ALA A 179 21.42 1.78 15.54
CA ALA A 179 22.57 2.71 15.44
C ALA A 179 23.96 2.03 15.36
N LYS A 180 24.15 0.90 16.07
CA LYS A 180 25.41 0.15 16.01
C LYS A 180 25.57 -0.52 14.65
N PHE A 181 24.53 -1.15 14.12
CA PHE A 181 24.52 -1.77 12.80
C PHE A 181 24.78 -0.73 11.70
N MET A 182 24.12 0.42 11.78
CA MET A 182 24.33 1.53 10.82
C MET A 182 25.81 1.94 10.77
N ARG A 183 26.44 2.15 11.92
CA ARG A 183 27.87 2.50 11.97
C ARG A 183 28.77 1.47 11.29
N SER A 184 28.39 0.19 11.33
CA SER A 184 29.19 -0.89 10.72
C SER A 184 29.01 -1.02 9.20
N VAL A 185 27.89 -0.54 8.63
CA VAL A 185 27.59 -0.76 7.20
C VAL A 185 27.54 0.54 6.36
N LEU A 186 27.31 1.69 6.99
CA LEU A 186 27.08 2.96 6.27
C LEU A 186 28.21 3.34 5.31
N HIS A 187 29.47 3.00 5.66
CA HIS A 187 30.63 3.27 4.82
C HIS A 187 30.63 2.51 3.48
N GLN A 188 29.76 1.50 3.33
CA GLN A 188 29.62 0.70 2.11
C GLN A 188 28.63 1.34 1.11
N TYR A 189 27.93 2.39 1.52
CA TYR A 189 26.87 3.05 0.74
C TYR A 189 27.15 4.53 0.59
N ASP A 190 26.76 5.07 -0.57
CA ASP A 190 26.87 6.51 -0.88
C ASP A 190 25.67 7.29 -0.34
N VAL A 191 24.52 6.63 -0.23
CA VAL A 191 23.24 7.25 0.21
C VAL A 191 22.50 6.27 1.10
N CYS A 192 21.90 6.80 2.17
CA CYS A 192 20.96 6.06 3.02
C CYS A 192 19.61 6.75 3.04
N VAL A 193 18.55 6.00 2.75
CA VAL A 193 17.15 6.46 2.80
C VAL A 193 16.45 5.74 3.94
N ILE A 194 15.90 6.52 4.88
CA ILE A 194 15.15 6.00 6.02
C ILE A 194 13.66 6.02 5.69
N ALA A 195 13.08 4.84 5.51
CA ALA A 195 11.66 4.60 5.23
C ALA A 195 11.05 3.63 6.26
N ALA A 196 11.46 3.75 7.53
CA ALA A 196 11.15 2.80 8.61
C ALA A 196 9.68 2.81 9.06
N GLY A 197 8.82 3.64 8.45
CA GLY A 197 7.40 3.73 8.74
C GLY A 197 7.09 4.52 10.01
N ALA A 198 5.87 4.35 10.50
CA ALA A 198 5.37 4.98 11.70
C ALA A 198 5.03 3.94 12.78
N ALA A 199 5.16 4.33 14.03
CA ALA A 199 4.73 3.59 15.20
C ALA A 199 3.70 4.41 15.98
N ILE A 200 2.89 3.75 16.79
CA ILE A 200 1.94 4.42 17.68
C ILE A 200 2.73 5.03 18.84
N ASP A 201 2.53 6.33 19.07
CA ASP A 201 3.09 7.01 20.23
C ASP A 201 2.34 6.61 21.51
N ARG A 202 2.98 5.76 22.29
CA ARG A 202 2.46 5.33 23.59
C ARG A 202 2.63 6.39 24.69
N GLY A 203 3.47 7.40 24.48
CA GLY A 203 3.76 8.45 25.46
C GLY A 203 2.52 9.27 25.81
N ARG A 204 1.59 9.45 24.89
CA ARG A 204 0.31 10.14 25.13
C ARG A 204 -0.54 9.52 26.25
N HIS A 205 -0.38 8.22 26.47
CA HIS A 205 -1.17 7.46 27.46
C HIS A 205 -0.32 6.97 28.64
N ALA A 206 0.96 7.35 28.72
CA ALA A 206 1.86 6.89 29.77
C ALA A 206 1.40 7.28 31.20
N HIS A 207 0.63 8.36 31.32
CA HIS A 207 0.04 8.82 32.60
C HIS A 207 -1.19 8.01 33.05
N VAL A 208 -1.73 7.16 32.18
CA VAL A 208 -2.91 6.34 32.50
C VAL A 208 -2.47 5.11 33.30
N LYS A 209 -3.06 4.89 34.47
CA LYS A 209 -2.77 3.71 35.30
C LYS A 209 -3.12 2.43 34.51
N GLY A 210 -2.17 1.54 34.37
CA GLY A 210 -2.32 0.31 33.59
C GLY A 210 -1.92 0.44 32.10
N ALA A 211 -1.38 1.60 31.68
CA ALA A 211 -0.93 1.80 30.30
C ALA A 211 0.13 0.78 29.85
N GLU A 212 0.91 0.24 30.77
CA GLU A 212 1.90 -0.81 30.51
C GLU A 212 1.29 -2.12 29.99
N ARG A 213 -0.01 -2.34 30.23
CA ARG A 213 -0.77 -3.51 29.77
C ARG A 213 -1.52 -3.27 28.46
N MET A 214 -1.53 -2.03 27.96
CA MET A 214 -2.15 -1.71 26.67
C MET A 214 -1.41 -2.38 25.53
N LEU A 215 -2.16 -3.04 24.64
CA LEU A 215 -1.64 -3.58 23.40
C LEU A 215 -1.50 -2.46 22.36
N ASP A 216 -0.49 -2.56 21.51
CA ASP A 216 -0.36 -1.69 20.36
C ASP A 216 -1.37 -2.12 19.28
N ALA A 217 -2.15 -1.18 18.74
CA ALA A 217 -3.18 -1.46 17.76
C ALA A 217 -2.59 -2.02 16.44
N LEU A 218 -1.38 -1.56 16.04
CA LEU A 218 -0.71 -2.11 14.86
C LEU A 218 -0.20 -3.52 15.12
N ASP A 219 0.27 -3.85 16.34
CA ASP A 219 0.70 -5.21 16.66
C ASP A 219 -0.48 -6.19 16.66
N VAL A 220 -1.65 -5.75 17.15
CA VAL A 220 -2.89 -6.54 17.05
C VAL A 220 -3.31 -6.70 15.58
N ALA A 221 -3.31 -5.62 14.81
CA ALA A 221 -3.68 -5.64 13.40
C ALA A 221 -2.74 -6.51 12.54
N HIS A 222 -1.45 -6.55 12.87
CA HIS A 222 -0.49 -7.44 12.24
C HIS A 222 -0.58 -8.90 12.71
N GLY A 223 -1.40 -9.20 13.73
CA GLY A 223 -1.49 -10.52 14.33
C GLY A 223 -0.29 -10.91 15.20
N ARG A 224 0.58 -9.96 15.58
CA ARG A 224 1.75 -10.21 16.45
C ARG A 224 1.33 -10.50 17.88
N VAL A 225 0.24 -9.88 18.32
CA VAL A 225 -0.40 -10.10 19.64
C VAL A 225 -1.89 -10.33 19.43
N LYS A 226 -2.49 -11.16 20.27
CA LYS A 226 -3.93 -11.46 20.22
C LYS A 226 -4.68 -10.59 21.22
N ALA A 227 -5.73 -9.94 20.76
CA ALA A 227 -6.70 -9.29 21.64
C ALA A 227 -7.62 -10.33 22.29
N GLY A 228 -8.17 -10.01 23.46
CA GLY A 228 -9.18 -10.85 24.14
C GLY A 228 -10.57 -10.71 23.51
N GLN A 229 -11.57 -11.41 24.13
CA GLN A 229 -12.98 -11.36 23.67
C GLN A 229 -13.70 -10.06 24.07
N ARG A 230 -13.24 -9.37 25.13
CA ARG A 230 -13.74 -8.05 25.54
C ARG A 230 -12.61 -7.04 25.40
N VAL A 231 -12.77 -6.09 24.48
CA VAL A 231 -11.72 -5.15 24.09
C VAL A 231 -12.19 -3.70 24.24
N VAL A 232 -11.36 -2.89 24.85
CA VAL A 232 -11.52 -1.43 24.83
C VAL A 232 -10.48 -0.86 23.89
N VAL A 233 -10.93 -0.16 22.85
CA VAL A 233 -10.07 0.58 21.91
C VAL A 233 -10.03 2.03 22.34
N VAL A 234 -8.85 2.54 22.63
CA VAL A 234 -8.62 3.94 22.99
C VAL A 234 -8.23 4.72 21.75
N GLY A 235 -9.09 5.62 21.33
CA GLY A 235 -8.98 6.41 20.10
C GLY A 235 -9.99 5.99 19.04
N GLY A 236 -10.90 6.89 18.69
CA GLY A 236 -11.93 6.73 17.66
C GLY A 236 -11.52 7.28 16.28
N GLY A 237 -10.24 7.44 16.01
CA GLY A 237 -9.70 7.78 14.70
C GLY A 237 -9.66 6.56 13.75
N LYS A 238 -9.13 6.75 12.54
CA LYS A 238 -9.11 5.72 11.47
C LYS A 238 -8.55 4.38 11.95
N ILE A 239 -7.39 4.37 12.61
CA ILE A 239 -6.74 3.13 13.07
C ILE A 239 -7.62 2.41 14.09
N GLY A 240 -8.12 3.13 15.11
CA GLY A 240 -8.92 2.53 16.16
C GLY A 240 -10.24 1.96 15.67
N LEU A 241 -10.95 2.69 14.81
CA LEU A 241 -12.22 2.24 14.23
C LEU A 241 -12.03 1.04 13.28
N THR A 242 -11.02 1.06 12.44
CA THR A 242 -10.69 -0.06 11.56
C THR A 242 -10.38 -1.33 12.37
N LEU A 243 -9.59 -1.21 13.43
CA LEU A 243 -9.28 -2.33 14.32
C LEU A 243 -10.53 -2.82 15.07
N ALA A 244 -11.35 -1.89 15.61
CA ALA A 244 -12.57 -2.23 16.34
C ALA A 244 -13.54 -3.03 15.48
N GLU A 245 -13.75 -2.60 14.23
CA GLU A 245 -14.60 -3.30 13.26
C GLU A 245 -14.03 -4.70 12.94
N ALA A 246 -12.74 -4.80 12.65
CA ALA A 246 -12.10 -6.07 12.36
C ALA A 246 -12.20 -7.07 13.52
N LEU A 247 -11.95 -6.63 14.75
CA LEU A 247 -12.08 -7.47 15.94
C LEU A 247 -13.51 -7.96 16.14
N ARG A 248 -14.50 -7.08 15.95
CA ARG A 248 -15.91 -7.47 16.07
C ARG A 248 -16.31 -8.46 14.98
N LYS A 249 -15.96 -8.19 13.72
CA LYS A 249 -16.40 -8.94 12.56
C LYS A 249 -15.73 -10.28 12.43
N HIS A 250 -14.39 -10.34 12.60
CA HIS A 250 -13.60 -11.54 12.35
C HIS A 250 -13.33 -12.38 13.60
N GLN A 251 -13.39 -11.79 14.81
CA GLN A 251 -13.14 -12.51 16.07
C GLN A 251 -14.37 -12.63 16.94
N GLY A 252 -15.49 -11.97 16.59
CA GLY A 252 -16.70 -11.93 17.40
C GLY A 252 -16.52 -11.21 18.76
N ALA A 253 -15.49 -10.37 18.88
CA ALA A 253 -15.19 -9.69 20.12
C ALA A 253 -16.26 -8.64 20.49
N GLU A 254 -16.52 -8.47 21.78
CA GLU A 254 -17.24 -7.32 22.31
C GLU A 254 -16.28 -6.14 22.38
N VAL A 255 -16.54 -5.09 21.59
CA VAL A 255 -15.63 -3.96 21.45
C VAL A 255 -16.29 -2.67 21.90
N THR A 256 -15.63 -1.96 22.81
CA THR A 256 -15.98 -0.59 23.22
C THR A 256 -14.90 0.37 22.70
N VAL A 257 -15.30 1.47 22.04
CA VAL A 257 -14.38 2.52 21.61
C VAL A 257 -14.52 3.73 22.53
N ILE A 258 -13.40 4.24 23.03
CA ILE A 258 -13.32 5.45 23.84
C ILE A 258 -12.63 6.53 23.02
N GLU A 259 -13.32 7.67 22.86
CA GLU A 259 -12.81 8.83 22.14
C GLU A 259 -13.07 10.12 22.95
N PRO A 260 -12.04 10.91 23.29
CA PRO A 260 -12.22 12.14 24.04
C PRO A 260 -12.82 13.28 23.20
N ALA A 261 -12.72 13.23 21.88
CA ALA A 261 -13.33 14.20 20.99
C ALA A 261 -14.84 14.04 20.93
N LYS A 262 -15.56 15.11 20.60
CA LYS A 262 -17.03 15.09 20.46
C LYS A 262 -17.54 14.21 19.32
N ARG A 263 -16.68 13.84 18.38
CA ARG A 263 -17.01 13.01 17.21
C ARG A 263 -15.94 11.95 17.00
N ILE A 264 -16.36 10.75 16.66
CA ILE A 264 -15.48 9.71 16.13
C ILE A 264 -15.20 9.98 14.65
N ALA A 265 -14.07 9.49 14.14
CA ALA A 265 -13.61 9.71 12.75
C ALA A 265 -13.61 11.20 12.34
N GLY A 266 -13.25 12.07 13.25
CA GLY A 266 -13.36 13.53 13.09
C GLY A 266 -12.22 14.17 12.27
N ASP A 267 -11.26 13.40 11.74
CA ASP A 267 -10.08 13.88 11.00
C ASP A 267 -10.28 13.75 9.49
#